data_5e8a35e8454dacbd55fe045a62e8e063
#
_entry.id   5e8a35e8454dacbd55fe045a62e8e063
#
_cell.length_a   1.000
_cell.length_b   1.000
_cell.length_c   1.000
_cell.angle_alpha   90.00
_cell.angle_beta   90.00
_cell.angle_gamma   90.00
#
_symmetry.space_group_name_H-M   'P 1'
#
loop_
_entity.id
_entity.type
_entity.pdbx_description
1 polymer ?
#
loop_
_entity_poly.entity_id
_entity_poly.type
_entity_poly.pdbx_seq_one_letter_code
_entity_poly.pdbx_strand_id
1 'polypeptide(L)'
;FFYMLVLALVLCSRHLISKLLAGGIFVMGCVALGMTYSRASWVGMACAMVVLVFLWKPKLIPAFAVLCVVMVPFLPDTIWHRVLTIFNPADTSTASRIPLYQAALEVIRTSPVSGAGLGTAAVQDYISDFNLYHAEAPFVHAHNFYLQVWIEAGLLGFLGFVGSMLWNIKKAARTVRHCAPSAARTITCAGAAALCGAMVCGLADYLWNYPRVMCIFWFVFALTIAGIKVCRRETEAA
;
A
#
# COMPACT_ATOMS: atom_id res chain seq x y z
N PHE A 1 4.64 -3.30 -0.60
CA PHE A 1 4.85 -2.44 -1.79
C PHE A 1 6.29 -2.44 -2.29
N PHE A 2 7.32 -2.52 -1.45
CA PHE A 2 8.72 -2.63 -1.90
C PHE A 2 8.93 -3.81 -2.88
N TYR A 3 8.31 -4.94 -2.64
CA TYR A 3 8.44 -6.12 -3.50
C TYR A 3 7.94 -5.93 -4.94
N MET A 4 7.10 -4.94 -5.20
CA MET A 4 6.74 -4.58 -6.58
C MET A 4 7.93 -4.04 -7.36
N LEU A 5 8.81 -3.26 -6.71
CA LEU A 5 10.05 -2.79 -7.34
C LEU A 5 11.05 -3.93 -7.56
N VAL A 6 11.15 -4.87 -6.61
CA VAL A 6 11.97 -6.08 -6.78
C VAL A 6 11.47 -6.91 -7.96
N LEU A 7 10.16 -7.07 -8.09
CA LEU A 7 9.57 -7.76 -9.26
C LEU A 7 9.86 -7.00 -10.57
N ALA A 8 9.84 -5.66 -10.56
CA ALA A 8 10.24 -4.86 -11.72
C ALA A 8 11.70 -5.15 -12.12
N LEU A 9 12.61 -5.34 -11.16
CA LEU A 9 14.01 -5.73 -11.46
C LEU A 9 14.08 -7.10 -12.13
N VAL A 10 13.26 -8.08 -11.69
CA VAL A 10 13.16 -9.39 -12.37
C VAL A 10 12.72 -9.22 -13.81
N LEU A 11 11.73 -8.35 -14.06
CA LEU A 11 11.15 -8.15 -15.38
C LEU A 11 12.08 -7.35 -16.33
N CYS A 12 12.90 -6.43 -15.79
CA CYS A 12 13.78 -5.56 -16.56
C CYS A 12 15.18 -6.14 -16.78
N SER A 13 15.68 -6.99 -15.88
CA SER A 13 17.05 -7.48 -15.93
C SER A 13 17.28 -8.33 -17.18
N ARG A 14 18.44 -8.13 -17.83
CA ARG A 14 18.92 -8.96 -18.94
C ARG A 14 19.82 -10.11 -18.47
N HIS A 15 20.46 -9.94 -17.31
CA HIS A 15 21.38 -10.92 -16.74
C HIS A 15 20.61 -11.97 -15.93
N LEU A 16 20.86 -13.25 -16.20
CA LEU A 16 20.20 -14.37 -15.51
C LEU A 16 20.44 -14.33 -14.00
N ILE A 17 21.68 -14.07 -13.56
CA ILE A 17 22.04 -14.01 -12.15
C ILE A 17 21.21 -12.94 -11.43
N SER A 18 21.10 -11.74 -12.03
CA SER A 18 20.29 -10.66 -11.44
C SER A 18 18.80 -11.02 -11.36
N LYS A 19 18.28 -11.73 -12.38
CA LYS A 19 16.90 -12.25 -12.34
C LYS A 19 16.69 -13.25 -11.23
N LEU A 20 17.62 -14.20 -11.08
CA LEU A 20 17.52 -15.24 -10.06
C LEU A 20 17.63 -14.64 -8.65
N LEU A 21 18.57 -13.70 -8.42
CA LEU A 21 18.70 -13.02 -7.14
C LEU A 21 17.45 -12.19 -6.80
N ALA A 22 16.97 -11.34 -7.72
CA ALA A 22 15.78 -10.55 -7.50
C ALA A 22 14.53 -11.44 -7.34
N GLY A 23 14.43 -12.53 -8.13
CA GLY A 23 13.36 -13.52 -8.00
C GLY A 23 13.36 -14.21 -6.64
N GLY A 24 14.54 -14.64 -6.17
CA GLY A 24 14.71 -15.20 -4.83
C GLY A 24 14.27 -14.23 -3.72
N ILE A 25 14.71 -12.96 -3.79
CA ILE A 25 14.29 -11.91 -2.85
C ILE A 25 12.76 -11.71 -2.90
N PHE A 26 12.16 -11.71 -4.09
CA PHE A 26 10.71 -11.59 -4.24
C PHE A 26 9.97 -12.75 -3.59
N VAL A 27 10.40 -13.99 -3.83
CA VAL A 27 9.79 -15.19 -3.25
C VAL A 27 9.94 -15.19 -1.72
N MET A 28 11.15 -14.91 -1.21
CA MET A 28 11.37 -14.77 0.24
C MET A 28 10.46 -13.70 0.86
N GLY A 29 10.28 -12.58 0.14
CA GLY A 29 9.37 -11.53 0.56
C GLY A 29 7.91 -11.95 0.58
N CYS A 30 7.46 -12.75 -0.39
CA CYS A 30 6.11 -13.32 -0.39
C CYS A 30 5.91 -14.29 0.78
N VAL A 31 6.89 -15.14 1.08
CA VAL A 31 6.86 -16.04 2.26
C VAL A 31 6.80 -15.22 3.54
N ALA A 32 7.68 -14.24 3.71
CA ALA A 32 7.68 -13.37 4.88
C ALA A 32 6.33 -12.64 5.03
N LEU A 33 5.75 -12.14 3.93
CA LEU A 33 4.43 -11.50 3.93
C LEU A 33 3.33 -12.48 4.36
N GLY A 34 3.37 -13.73 3.89
CA GLY A 34 2.46 -14.80 4.33
C GLY A 34 2.53 -15.01 5.83
N MET A 35 3.75 -15.07 6.38
CA MET A 35 4.01 -15.29 7.82
C MET A 35 3.63 -14.10 8.71
N THR A 36 3.34 -12.93 8.16
CA THR A 36 2.84 -11.79 8.96
C THR A 36 1.40 -11.99 9.44
N TYR A 37 0.65 -12.88 8.82
CA TYR A 37 -0.80 -13.07 9.03
C TYR A 37 -1.62 -11.78 8.90
N SER A 38 -1.08 -10.73 8.27
CA SER A 38 -1.73 -9.45 8.05
C SER A 38 -2.64 -9.49 6.82
N ARG A 39 -3.94 -9.61 7.04
CA ARG A 39 -4.97 -9.62 5.99
C ARG A 39 -4.90 -8.36 5.11
N ALA A 40 -4.71 -7.19 5.73
CA ALA A 40 -4.59 -5.91 5.02
C ALA A 40 -3.41 -5.93 4.04
N SER A 41 -2.26 -6.45 4.48
CA SER A 41 -1.06 -6.55 3.64
C SER A 41 -1.23 -7.55 2.50
N TRP A 42 -1.94 -8.65 2.71
CA TRP A 42 -2.24 -9.63 1.65
C TRP A 42 -3.16 -9.05 0.58
N VAL A 43 -4.25 -8.37 1.01
CA VAL A 43 -5.18 -7.70 0.08
C VAL A 43 -4.46 -6.58 -0.67
N GLY A 44 -3.65 -5.78 0.01
CA GLY A 44 -2.81 -4.75 -0.62
C GLY A 44 -1.85 -5.32 -1.66
N MET A 45 -1.18 -6.45 -1.35
CA MET A 45 -0.28 -7.13 -2.29
C MET A 45 -1.03 -7.70 -3.49
N ALA A 46 -2.17 -8.34 -3.28
CA ALA A 46 -3.02 -8.87 -4.36
C ALA A 46 -3.47 -7.73 -5.30
N CYS A 47 -3.94 -6.61 -4.73
CA CYS A 47 -4.29 -5.42 -5.51
C CYS A 47 -3.09 -4.91 -6.32
N ALA A 48 -1.90 -4.79 -5.69
CA ALA A 48 -0.69 -4.36 -6.38
C ALA A 48 -0.33 -5.28 -7.56
N MET A 49 -0.43 -6.60 -7.38
CA MET A 49 -0.16 -7.56 -8.45
C MET A 49 -1.14 -7.44 -9.62
N VAL A 50 -2.44 -7.32 -9.33
CA VAL A 50 -3.47 -7.11 -10.36
C VAL A 50 -3.19 -5.83 -11.14
N VAL A 51 -2.93 -4.70 -10.44
CA VAL A 51 -2.62 -3.41 -11.07
C VAL A 51 -1.34 -3.49 -11.90
N LEU A 52 -0.28 -4.17 -11.41
CA LEU A 52 0.96 -4.36 -12.16
C LEU A 52 0.70 -5.11 -13.47
N VAL A 53 0.00 -6.25 -13.42
CA VAL A 53 -0.31 -7.05 -14.63
C VAL A 53 -1.15 -6.23 -15.61
N PHE A 54 -2.15 -5.50 -15.10
CA PHE A 54 -3.01 -4.64 -15.92
C PHE A 54 -2.25 -3.52 -16.64
N LEU A 55 -1.32 -2.84 -15.96
CA LEU A 55 -0.55 -1.74 -16.54
C LEU A 55 0.60 -2.23 -17.44
N TRP A 56 1.22 -3.37 -17.09
CA TRP A 56 2.39 -3.87 -17.79
C TRP A 56 2.03 -4.69 -19.03
N LYS A 57 1.19 -5.72 -18.87
CA LYS A 57 0.72 -6.62 -19.93
C LYS A 57 -0.69 -7.14 -19.66
N PRO A 58 -1.76 -6.38 -19.97
CA PRO A 58 -3.14 -6.75 -19.63
C PRO A 58 -3.57 -8.11 -20.23
N LYS A 59 -2.98 -8.54 -21.32
CA LYS A 59 -3.23 -9.87 -21.91
C LYS A 59 -2.88 -11.03 -20.98
N LEU A 60 -2.07 -10.80 -19.94
CA LEU A 60 -1.72 -11.83 -18.94
C LEU A 60 -2.75 -11.94 -17.79
N ILE A 61 -3.77 -11.08 -17.72
CA ILE A 61 -4.78 -11.13 -16.66
C ILE A 61 -5.46 -12.51 -16.54
N PRO A 62 -5.93 -13.15 -17.63
CA PRO A 62 -6.53 -14.49 -17.53
C PRO A 62 -5.56 -15.53 -16.99
N ALA A 63 -4.31 -15.52 -17.47
CA ALA A 63 -3.28 -16.46 -16.99
C ALA A 63 -2.93 -16.21 -15.51
N PHE A 64 -2.87 -14.95 -15.09
CA PHE A 64 -2.68 -14.58 -13.69
C PHE A 64 -3.85 -15.04 -12.81
N ALA A 65 -5.09 -14.87 -13.26
CA ALA A 65 -6.27 -15.36 -12.55
C ALA A 65 -6.25 -16.88 -12.38
N VAL A 66 -5.93 -17.63 -13.46
CA VAL A 66 -5.76 -19.09 -13.41
C VAL A 66 -4.66 -19.46 -12.40
N LEU A 67 -3.51 -18.79 -12.45
CA LEU A 67 -2.42 -19.05 -11.50
C LEU A 67 -2.88 -18.84 -10.05
N CYS A 68 -3.62 -17.77 -9.76
CA CYS A 68 -4.16 -17.52 -8.42
C CYS A 68 -5.07 -18.68 -7.97
N VAL A 69 -5.97 -19.15 -8.83
CA VAL A 69 -6.88 -20.27 -8.51
C VAL A 69 -6.10 -21.57 -8.27
N VAL A 70 -5.11 -21.87 -9.12
CA VAL A 70 -4.27 -23.07 -9.00
C VAL A 70 -3.45 -23.05 -7.72
N MET A 71 -3.07 -21.86 -7.22
CA MET A 71 -2.28 -21.75 -5.99
C MET A 71 -3.09 -21.93 -4.70
N VAL A 72 -4.43 -21.81 -4.76
CA VAL A 72 -5.30 -21.96 -3.58
C VAL A 72 -5.08 -23.26 -2.81
N PRO A 73 -5.04 -24.46 -3.44
CA PRO A 73 -4.84 -25.72 -2.73
C PRO A 73 -3.47 -25.87 -2.04
N PHE A 74 -2.50 -25.04 -2.43
CA PHE A 74 -1.16 -25.05 -1.83
C PHE A 74 -1.00 -24.08 -0.66
N LEU A 75 -2.05 -23.34 -0.31
CA LEU A 75 -2.02 -22.46 0.86
C LEU A 75 -2.09 -23.31 2.14
N PRO A 76 -1.23 -23.03 3.14
CA PRO A 76 -1.36 -23.65 4.47
C PRO A 76 -2.74 -23.36 5.07
N ASP A 77 -3.31 -24.33 5.79
CA ASP A 77 -4.64 -24.20 6.41
C ASP A 77 -4.76 -22.95 7.30
N THR A 78 -3.71 -22.59 8.00
CA THR A 78 -3.65 -21.38 8.83
C THR A 78 -3.85 -20.11 8.03
N ILE A 79 -3.28 -20.04 6.81
CA ILE A 79 -3.46 -18.90 5.90
C ILE A 79 -4.88 -18.93 5.32
N TRP A 80 -5.35 -20.11 4.90
CA TRP A 80 -6.69 -20.28 4.34
C TRP A 80 -7.78 -19.83 5.31
N HIS A 81 -7.75 -20.34 6.55
CA HIS A 81 -8.66 -19.89 7.59
C HIS A 81 -8.60 -18.38 7.82
N ARG A 82 -7.43 -17.79 7.79
CA ARG A 82 -7.26 -16.35 7.97
C ARG A 82 -7.83 -15.56 6.80
N VAL A 83 -7.75 -16.06 5.57
CA VAL A 83 -8.39 -15.47 4.38
C VAL A 83 -9.92 -15.47 4.52
N LEU A 84 -10.51 -16.56 4.98
CA LEU A 84 -11.96 -16.64 5.19
C LEU A 84 -12.49 -15.65 6.23
N THR A 85 -11.65 -15.20 7.17
CA THR A 85 -12.02 -14.18 8.17
C THR A 85 -11.87 -12.75 7.71
N ILE A 86 -11.46 -12.49 6.46
CA ILE A 86 -11.21 -11.11 5.96
C ILE A 86 -12.45 -10.21 6.14
N PHE A 87 -13.63 -10.74 5.87
CA PHE A 87 -14.90 -10.02 5.94
C PHE A 87 -15.74 -10.36 7.19
N ASN A 88 -15.17 -11.06 8.17
CA ASN A 88 -15.88 -11.40 9.40
C ASN A 88 -15.80 -10.23 10.41
N PRO A 89 -16.91 -9.52 10.68
CA PRO A 89 -16.91 -8.40 11.63
C PRO A 89 -16.74 -8.84 13.09
N ALA A 90 -17.03 -10.10 13.41
CA ALA A 90 -16.85 -10.66 14.75
C ALA A 90 -15.41 -11.11 15.06
N ASP A 91 -14.49 -11.02 14.07
CA ASP A 91 -13.08 -11.30 14.31
C ASP A 91 -12.50 -10.28 15.30
N THR A 92 -11.80 -10.78 16.32
CA THR A 92 -11.24 -9.98 17.41
C THR A 92 -10.35 -8.83 16.93
N SER A 93 -9.57 -9.06 15.86
CA SER A 93 -8.72 -8.03 15.25
C SER A 93 -9.54 -6.94 14.53
N THR A 94 -10.75 -7.22 14.09
CA THR A 94 -11.65 -6.23 13.50
C THR A 94 -12.39 -5.48 14.61
N ALA A 95 -12.90 -6.19 15.60
CA ALA A 95 -13.62 -5.61 16.73
C ALA A 95 -12.74 -4.64 17.55
N SER A 96 -11.46 -4.96 17.77
CA SER A 96 -10.52 -4.10 18.50
C SER A 96 -10.22 -2.76 17.81
N ARG A 97 -10.51 -2.62 16.53
CA ARG A 97 -10.32 -1.36 15.77
C ARG A 97 -11.49 -0.39 15.91
N ILE A 98 -12.67 -0.87 16.27
CA ILE A 98 -13.88 -0.03 16.37
C ILE A 98 -13.67 1.14 17.34
N PRO A 99 -13.18 0.94 18.58
CA PRO A 99 -12.92 2.06 19.50
C PRO A 99 -11.87 3.05 18.94
N LEU A 100 -10.85 2.54 18.22
CA LEU A 100 -9.83 3.40 17.61
C LEU A 100 -10.41 4.29 16.50
N TYR A 101 -11.32 3.74 15.69
CA TYR A 101 -12.02 4.52 14.66
C TYR A 101 -12.95 5.55 15.27
N GLN A 102 -13.67 5.19 16.35
CA GLN A 102 -14.53 6.12 17.06
C GLN A 102 -13.73 7.30 17.63
N ALA A 103 -12.60 7.03 18.30
CA ALA A 103 -11.73 8.08 18.81
C ALA A 103 -11.19 8.98 17.68
N ALA A 104 -10.74 8.37 16.56
CA ALA A 104 -10.29 9.14 15.41
C ALA A 104 -11.40 10.04 14.83
N LEU A 105 -12.64 9.55 14.76
CA LEU A 105 -13.78 10.35 14.31
C LEU A 105 -14.10 11.50 15.28
N GLU A 106 -13.97 11.29 16.59
CA GLU A 106 -14.14 12.37 17.57
C GLU A 106 -13.05 13.45 17.45
N VAL A 107 -11.78 13.06 17.20
CA VAL A 107 -10.72 14.04 16.87
C VAL A 107 -11.07 14.83 15.61
N ILE A 108 -11.58 14.15 14.56
CA ILE A 108 -12.02 14.85 13.33
C ILE A 108 -13.18 15.81 13.62
N ARG A 109 -14.11 15.46 14.51
CA ARG A 109 -15.25 16.33 14.88
C ARG A 109 -14.81 17.55 15.65
N THR A 110 -13.87 17.39 16.58
CA THR A 110 -13.37 18.48 17.43
C THR A 110 -12.35 19.37 16.73
N SER A 111 -11.55 18.81 15.82
CA SER A 111 -10.49 19.54 15.10
C SER A 111 -10.42 19.15 13.61
N PRO A 112 -11.46 19.42 12.78
CA PRO A 112 -11.56 18.91 11.42
C PRO A 112 -10.52 19.49 10.46
N VAL A 113 -10.12 20.74 10.65
CA VAL A 113 -9.27 21.49 9.71
C VAL A 113 -7.79 21.36 10.04
N SER A 114 -7.43 21.54 11.32
CA SER A 114 -6.03 21.52 11.78
C SER A 114 -5.53 20.12 12.18
N GLY A 115 -6.45 19.20 12.56
CA GLY A 115 -6.08 17.95 13.21
C GLY A 115 -5.61 18.16 14.64
N ALA A 116 -5.07 17.10 15.24
CA ALA A 116 -4.51 17.10 16.59
C ALA A 116 -3.00 17.44 16.63
N GLY A 117 -2.32 17.44 15.47
CA GLY A 117 -0.88 17.64 15.35
C GLY A 117 -0.17 16.43 14.78
N LEU A 118 1.01 16.67 14.18
CA LEU A 118 1.76 15.64 13.47
C LEU A 118 2.41 14.62 14.43
N GLY A 119 2.26 13.37 14.09
CA GLY A 119 2.83 12.22 14.80
C GLY A 119 1.92 11.64 15.86
N THR A 120 2.12 10.35 16.13
CA THR A 120 1.25 9.60 17.06
C THR A 120 1.23 10.16 18.49
N ALA A 121 2.34 10.73 18.95
CA ALA A 121 2.42 11.34 20.29
C ALA A 121 1.46 12.54 20.42
N ALA A 122 1.48 13.48 19.47
CA ALA A 122 0.57 14.64 19.50
C ALA A 122 -0.90 14.22 19.47
N VAL A 123 -1.24 13.18 18.70
CA VAL A 123 -2.59 12.61 18.66
C VAL A 123 -2.97 11.95 19.99
N GLN A 124 -2.04 11.24 20.63
CA GLN A 124 -2.27 10.62 21.95
C GLN A 124 -2.51 11.67 23.03
N ASP A 125 -1.69 12.71 23.06
CA ASP A 125 -1.84 13.84 24.00
C ASP A 125 -3.21 14.50 23.79
N TYR A 126 -3.58 14.82 22.55
CA TYR A 126 -4.89 15.41 22.23
C TYR A 126 -6.06 14.52 22.69
N ILE A 127 -5.99 13.20 22.39
CA ILE A 127 -7.04 12.24 22.80
C ILE A 127 -7.14 12.16 24.33
N SER A 128 -6.01 12.22 25.04
CA SER A 128 -5.96 12.23 26.49
C SER A 128 -6.53 13.50 27.09
N ASP A 129 -6.11 14.67 26.58
CA ASP A 129 -6.53 15.98 27.08
C ASP A 129 -8.05 16.20 26.94
N PHE A 130 -8.63 15.70 25.85
CA PHE A 130 -10.06 15.80 25.59
C PHE A 130 -10.88 14.56 25.98
N ASN A 131 -10.22 13.53 26.57
CA ASN A 131 -10.86 12.29 27.01
C ASN A 131 -11.71 11.61 25.92
N LEU A 132 -11.12 11.43 24.72
CA LEU A 132 -11.83 10.94 23.52
C LEU A 132 -11.75 9.42 23.31
N TYR A 133 -11.07 8.68 24.20
CA TYR A 133 -10.88 7.24 24.08
C TYR A 133 -11.03 6.53 25.41
N HIS A 134 -11.89 5.50 25.49
CA HIS A 134 -12.31 4.87 26.74
C HIS A 134 -12.06 3.34 26.79
N ALA A 135 -11.32 2.78 25.83
CA ALA A 135 -11.00 1.35 25.87
C ALA A 135 -9.84 1.05 26.83
N GLU A 136 -9.76 -0.18 27.30
CA GLU A 136 -8.70 -0.63 28.22
C GLU A 136 -7.29 -0.55 27.62
N ALA A 137 -7.17 -0.91 26.33
CA ALA A 137 -5.89 -0.83 25.62
C ALA A 137 -5.58 0.62 25.22
N PRO A 138 -4.32 1.10 25.31
CA PRO A 138 -3.97 2.47 24.97
C PRO A 138 -4.20 2.76 23.48
N PHE A 139 -4.60 3.98 23.14
CA PHE A 139 -4.63 4.43 21.76
C PHE A 139 -3.20 4.60 21.25
N VAL A 140 -2.79 3.78 20.28
CA VAL A 140 -1.47 3.90 19.66
C VAL A 140 -1.58 4.65 18.32
N HIS A 141 -2.50 4.21 17.47
CA HIS A 141 -2.82 4.85 16.17
C HIS A 141 -4.17 4.29 15.65
N ALA A 142 -4.76 4.96 14.67
CA ALA A 142 -6.11 4.64 14.19
C ALA A 142 -6.23 3.32 13.39
N HIS A 143 -5.16 2.55 13.14
CA HIS A 143 -5.17 1.38 12.24
C HIS A 143 -5.89 1.61 10.90
N ASN A 144 -5.89 2.83 10.45
CA ASN A 144 -6.42 3.27 9.16
C ASN A 144 -5.60 4.48 8.73
N PHE A 145 -4.93 4.35 7.59
CA PHE A 145 -3.99 5.35 7.11
C PHE A 145 -4.67 6.71 6.82
N TYR A 146 -5.88 6.65 6.30
CA TYR A 146 -6.64 7.85 5.94
C TYR A 146 -7.12 8.62 7.18
N LEU A 147 -7.67 7.89 8.15
CA LEU A 147 -8.06 8.49 9.42
C LEU A 147 -6.84 9.08 10.14
N GLN A 148 -5.72 8.34 10.18
CA GLN A 148 -4.51 8.82 10.84
C GLN A 148 -3.97 10.10 10.21
N VAL A 149 -3.87 10.15 8.88
CA VAL A 149 -3.42 11.37 8.20
C VAL A 149 -4.37 12.54 8.46
N TRP A 150 -5.68 12.29 8.53
CA TRP A 150 -6.64 13.35 8.82
C TRP A 150 -6.51 13.85 10.27
N ILE A 151 -6.45 12.96 11.25
CA ILE A 151 -6.31 13.38 12.66
C ILE A 151 -4.96 14.01 12.95
N GLU A 152 -3.90 13.70 12.20
CA GLU A 152 -2.59 14.33 12.34
C GLU A 152 -2.50 15.69 11.64
N ALA A 153 -2.92 15.79 10.39
CA ALA A 153 -2.64 16.92 9.50
C ALA A 153 -3.91 17.71 9.11
N GLY A 154 -5.06 17.34 9.64
CA GLY A 154 -6.34 17.96 9.34
C GLY A 154 -6.79 17.73 7.89
N LEU A 155 -7.89 18.40 7.53
CA LEU A 155 -8.53 18.24 6.21
C LEU A 155 -7.60 18.58 5.05
N LEU A 156 -6.83 19.67 5.15
CA LEU A 156 -5.94 20.11 4.07
C LEU A 156 -4.80 19.12 3.85
N GLY A 157 -4.20 18.61 4.93
CA GLY A 157 -3.17 17.58 4.86
C GLY A 157 -3.71 16.27 4.27
N PHE A 158 -4.90 15.85 4.69
CA PHE A 158 -5.59 14.68 4.15
C PHE A 158 -5.87 14.80 2.64
N LEU A 159 -6.47 15.92 2.20
CA LEU A 159 -6.75 16.16 0.79
C LEU A 159 -5.48 16.25 -0.06
N GLY A 160 -4.45 16.92 0.45
CA GLY A 160 -3.14 17.01 -0.19
C GLY A 160 -2.50 15.63 -0.35
N PHE A 161 -2.54 14.82 0.71
CA PHE A 161 -2.01 13.46 0.68
C PHE A 161 -2.76 12.57 -0.32
N VAL A 162 -4.08 12.42 -0.18
CA VAL A 162 -4.89 11.58 -1.06
C VAL A 162 -4.82 12.08 -2.50
N GLY A 163 -4.93 13.40 -2.71
CA GLY A 163 -4.82 14.03 -4.02
C GLY A 163 -3.48 13.75 -4.71
N SER A 164 -2.37 13.85 -3.97
CA SER A 164 -1.02 13.55 -4.51
C SER A 164 -0.86 12.09 -4.91
N MET A 165 -1.40 11.15 -4.11
CA MET A 165 -1.38 9.72 -4.42
C MET A 165 -2.18 9.42 -5.70
N LEU A 166 -3.42 9.86 -5.75
CA LEU A 166 -4.30 9.65 -6.90
C LEU A 166 -3.73 10.28 -8.17
N TRP A 167 -3.16 11.49 -8.04
CA TRP A 167 -2.51 12.17 -9.15
C TRP A 167 -1.31 11.38 -9.69
N ASN A 168 -0.42 10.90 -8.80
CA ASN A 168 0.76 10.12 -9.17
C ASN A 168 0.35 8.83 -9.89
N ILE A 169 -0.58 8.04 -9.31
CA ILE A 169 -1.09 6.80 -9.88
C ILE A 169 -1.74 7.05 -11.25
N LYS A 170 -2.63 8.05 -11.34
CA LYS A 170 -3.31 8.42 -12.59
C LYS A 170 -2.33 8.86 -13.67
N LYS A 171 -1.34 9.67 -13.30
CA LYS A 171 -0.31 10.14 -14.23
C LYS A 171 0.59 9.01 -14.69
N ALA A 172 1.01 8.10 -13.79
CA ALA A 172 1.75 6.90 -14.15
C ALA A 172 0.96 6.02 -15.13
N ALA A 173 -0.29 5.69 -14.79
CA ALA A 173 -1.16 4.86 -15.64
C ALA A 173 -1.39 5.45 -17.04
N ARG A 174 -1.49 6.78 -17.17
CA ARG A 174 -1.60 7.46 -18.46
C ARG A 174 -0.28 7.40 -19.24
N THR A 175 0.83 7.68 -18.58
CA THR A 175 2.16 7.72 -19.21
C THR A 175 2.55 6.35 -19.78
N VAL A 176 2.37 5.26 -19.03
CA VAL A 176 2.77 3.92 -19.47
C VAL A 176 1.99 3.38 -20.66
N ARG A 177 0.80 3.95 -20.95
CA ARG A 177 0.01 3.57 -22.13
C ARG A 177 0.63 4.03 -23.44
N HIS A 178 1.39 5.12 -23.40
CA HIS A 178 2.01 5.75 -24.56
C HIS A 178 3.52 5.54 -24.62
N CYS A 179 4.13 4.95 -23.58
CA CYS A 179 5.54 4.66 -23.51
C CYS A 179 5.85 3.29 -24.12
N ALA A 180 6.86 3.23 -24.99
CA ALA A 180 7.37 1.97 -25.52
C ALA A 180 7.86 1.04 -24.41
N PRO A 181 7.92 -0.30 -24.66
CA PRO A 181 8.47 -1.23 -23.69
C PRO A 181 9.91 -0.86 -23.30
N SER A 182 10.11 -0.44 -22.05
CA SER A 182 11.40 -0.02 -21.51
C SER A 182 11.50 -0.36 -20.02
N ALA A 183 12.70 -0.24 -19.45
CA ALA A 183 12.89 -0.37 -18.01
C ALA A 183 12.13 0.73 -17.24
N ALA A 184 12.16 1.96 -17.75
CA ALA A 184 11.43 3.07 -17.14
C ALA A 184 9.91 2.81 -17.11
N ARG A 185 9.34 2.27 -18.19
CA ARG A 185 7.93 1.87 -18.25
C ARG A 185 7.62 0.80 -17.20
N THR A 186 8.44 -0.24 -17.08
CA THR A 186 8.21 -1.34 -16.12
C THR A 186 8.31 -0.84 -14.68
N ILE A 187 9.31 -0.01 -14.35
CA ILE A 187 9.46 0.61 -13.02
C ILE A 187 8.25 1.50 -12.70
N THR A 188 7.77 2.28 -13.67
CA THR A 188 6.59 3.14 -13.50
C THR A 188 5.32 2.32 -13.24
N CYS A 189 5.14 1.20 -13.95
CA CYS A 189 4.03 0.27 -13.68
C CYS A 189 4.11 -0.30 -12.27
N ALA A 190 5.29 -0.77 -11.85
CA ALA A 190 5.51 -1.34 -10.53
C ALA A 190 5.33 -0.32 -9.40
N GLY A 191 5.80 0.90 -9.60
CA GLY A 191 5.62 1.98 -8.65
C GLY A 191 4.14 2.36 -8.48
N ALA A 192 3.40 2.54 -9.57
CA ALA A 192 1.95 2.79 -9.52
C ALA A 192 1.20 1.64 -8.84
N ALA A 193 1.55 0.40 -9.15
CA ALA A 193 0.98 -0.79 -8.52
C ALA A 193 1.27 -0.85 -7.02
N ALA A 194 2.51 -0.54 -6.62
CA ALA A 194 2.92 -0.48 -5.22
C ALA A 194 2.12 0.58 -4.44
N LEU A 195 1.93 1.77 -5.01
CA LEU A 195 1.13 2.84 -4.41
C LEU A 195 -0.36 2.44 -4.28
N CYS A 196 -0.94 1.80 -5.31
CA CYS A 196 -2.30 1.27 -5.23
C CYS A 196 -2.43 0.24 -4.09
N GLY A 197 -1.50 -0.71 -4.01
CA GLY A 197 -1.48 -1.71 -2.95
C GLY A 197 -1.31 -1.10 -1.56
N ALA A 198 -0.45 -0.08 -1.42
CA ALA A 198 -0.29 0.65 -0.17
C ALA A 198 -1.57 1.39 0.23
N MET A 199 -2.26 2.03 -0.71
CA MET A 199 -3.54 2.69 -0.44
C MET A 199 -4.62 1.71 0.00
N VAL A 200 -4.71 0.53 -0.62
CA VAL A 200 -5.65 -0.53 -0.22
C VAL A 200 -5.30 -1.10 1.16
N CYS A 201 -4.03 -1.40 1.41
CA CYS A 201 -3.56 -1.83 2.74
C CYS A 201 -3.90 -0.78 3.82
N GLY A 202 -3.74 0.50 3.49
CA GLY A 202 -4.00 1.63 4.36
C GLY A 202 -5.46 1.79 4.81
N LEU A 203 -6.42 1.12 4.16
CA LEU A 203 -7.82 1.08 4.64
C LEU A 203 -7.97 0.36 5.98
N ALA A 204 -7.05 -0.54 6.32
CA ALA A 204 -7.13 -1.36 7.51
C ALA A 204 -5.82 -1.41 8.31
N ASP A 205 -4.85 -0.56 7.98
CA ASP A 205 -3.60 -0.44 8.74
C ASP A 205 -2.99 0.96 8.61
N TYR A 206 -2.09 1.34 9.55
CA TYR A 206 -1.33 2.59 9.51
C TYR A 206 0.11 2.32 9.07
N LEU A 207 0.40 2.56 7.79
CA LEU A 207 1.67 2.19 7.16
C LEU A 207 2.88 2.97 7.69
N TRP A 208 2.68 4.20 8.19
CA TRP A 208 3.76 5.08 8.65
C TRP A 208 4.08 4.95 10.14
N ASN A 209 3.46 4.00 10.83
CA ASN A 209 3.80 3.72 12.23
C ASN A 209 5.31 3.42 12.42
N TYR A 210 5.96 2.89 11.38
CA TYR A 210 7.39 2.62 11.37
C TYR A 210 8.11 3.55 10.38
N PRO A 211 9.09 4.36 10.83
CA PRO A 211 9.84 5.30 9.95
C PRO A 211 10.46 4.63 8.73
N ARG A 212 10.93 3.38 8.86
CA ARG A 212 11.47 2.59 7.74
C ARG A 212 10.45 2.38 6.64
N VAL A 213 9.21 2.10 7.00
CA VAL A 213 8.11 1.88 6.05
C VAL A 213 7.74 3.19 5.37
N MET A 214 7.70 4.28 6.12
CA MET A 214 7.47 5.62 5.60
C MET A 214 8.55 6.03 4.59
N CYS A 215 9.84 5.83 4.90
CA CYS A 215 10.94 6.11 3.97
C CYS A 215 10.80 5.31 2.66
N ILE A 216 10.51 4.01 2.73
CA ILE A 216 10.30 3.17 1.55
C ILE A 216 9.08 3.64 0.76
N PHE A 217 8.00 4.03 1.42
CA PHE A 217 6.80 4.56 0.76
C PHE A 217 7.12 5.80 -0.08
N TRP A 218 7.79 6.79 0.50
CA TRP A 218 8.17 8.01 -0.21
C TRP A 218 9.22 7.77 -1.30
N PHE A 219 10.13 6.80 -1.09
CA PHE A 219 11.06 6.35 -2.14
C PHE A 219 10.31 5.79 -3.35
N VAL A 220 9.33 4.90 -3.13
CA VAL A 220 8.49 4.36 -4.21
C VAL A 220 7.72 5.47 -4.92
N PHE A 221 7.16 6.42 -4.16
CA PHE A 221 6.46 7.57 -4.71
C PHE A 221 7.37 8.42 -5.62
N ALA A 222 8.55 8.77 -5.14
CA ALA A 222 9.54 9.56 -5.91
C ALA A 222 10.04 8.79 -7.15
N LEU A 223 10.32 7.49 -7.01
CA LEU A 223 10.78 6.64 -8.11
C LEU A 223 9.69 6.52 -9.20
N THR A 224 8.42 6.48 -8.82
CA THR A 224 7.30 6.49 -9.78
C THR A 224 7.28 7.79 -10.59
N ILE A 225 7.48 8.95 -9.92
CA ILE A 225 7.58 10.25 -10.60
C ILE A 225 8.80 10.31 -11.55
N ALA A 226 9.95 9.79 -11.10
CA ALA A 226 11.14 9.71 -11.93
C ALA A 226 10.91 8.86 -13.19
N GLY A 227 10.29 7.68 -13.02
CA GLY A 227 9.92 6.80 -14.12
C GLY A 227 8.96 7.48 -15.11
N ILE A 228 7.95 8.23 -14.63
CA ILE A 228 7.06 9.03 -15.50
C ILE A 228 7.86 10.03 -16.34
N LYS A 229 8.83 10.74 -15.74
CA LYS A 229 9.65 11.72 -16.46
C LYS A 229 10.51 11.07 -17.54
N VAL A 230 11.13 9.91 -17.23
CA VAL A 230 11.96 9.18 -18.20
C VAL A 230 11.10 8.65 -19.32
N CYS A 231 9.95 8.01 -19.04
CA CYS A 231 9.03 7.54 -20.07
C CYS A 231 8.60 8.64 -21.04
N ARG A 232 8.33 9.85 -20.54
CA ARG A 232 7.97 10.98 -21.40
C ARG A 232 9.09 11.36 -22.34
N ARG A 233 10.32 11.49 -21.83
CA ARG A 233 11.50 11.80 -22.65
C ARG A 233 11.74 10.74 -23.71
N GLU A 234 11.60 9.45 -23.37
CA GLU A 234 11.72 8.34 -24.33
C GLU A 234 10.65 8.44 -25.43
N THR A 235 9.43 8.87 -25.08
CA THR A 235 8.32 9.04 -26.05
C THR A 235 8.51 10.27 -26.95
N GLU A 236 9.08 11.35 -26.43
CA GLU A 236 9.35 12.60 -27.18
C GLU A 236 10.58 12.44 -28.11
N ALA A 237 11.47 11.50 -27.83
CA ALA A 237 12.68 11.23 -28.62
C ALA A 237 12.47 10.15 -29.70
N ALA A 238 11.32 9.50 -29.75
CA ALA A 238 10.97 8.44 -30.71
C ALA A 238 10.11 8.93 -31.85
#